data_f0a0df5414f492c538eec721d2c3ac42
#
_entry.id   f0a0df5414f492c538eec721d2c3ac42
#
_cell.length_a   1.000
_cell.length_b   1.000
_cell.length_c   1.000
_cell.angle_alpha   90.00
_cell.angle_beta   90.00
_cell.angle_gamma   90.00
#
_symmetry.space_group_name_H-M   'P 1'
#
loop_
_entity.id
_entity.type
_entity.pdbx_description
1 polymer ?
#
loop_
_entity_poly.entity_id
_entity_poly.type
_entity_poly.pdbx_seq_one_letter_code
_entity_poly.pdbx_strand_id
1 'polypeptide(L)'
;MPSPQLSRCVLVPAPTRPTAIKQRGGDIVTVAAQHAIREFPLATVLPVATISDAAPDSVGLGRMQRRQSLARYLRMDIGRVGVLKKYAEDGCAVIIVDDVMTTGATVSQLALALASRGISVTGALALCHA
;
A
#
# COMPACT_ATOMS: atom_id res chain seq x y z
N MET A 1 6.32 -1.31 32.08
CA MET A 1 5.71 -1.73 30.88
C MET A 1 5.49 -0.55 29.97
N PRO A 2 6.10 -0.58 28.87
CA PRO A 2 5.83 0.47 27.96
C PRO A 2 4.35 0.44 27.71
N SER A 3 3.72 1.52 27.99
CA SER A 3 2.43 1.78 27.48
C SER A 3 2.41 1.21 26.07
N PRO A 4 1.34 0.56 25.70
CA PRO A 4 1.18 0.13 24.33
C PRO A 4 1.50 1.34 23.53
N GLN A 5 2.70 1.45 23.33
CA GLN A 5 3.22 2.45 22.61
C GLN A 5 2.34 2.62 21.53
N LEU A 6 1.66 3.60 21.68
CA LEU A 6 1.20 4.28 20.57
C LEU A 6 2.13 3.93 19.50
N SER A 7 1.98 2.72 19.06
CA SER A 7 2.85 2.15 18.10
C SER A 7 2.80 3.07 16.92
N ARG A 8 3.87 3.68 16.68
CA ARG A 8 4.06 4.37 15.43
C ARG A 8 3.73 3.40 14.33
N CYS A 9 2.90 3.83 13.40
CA CYS A 9 2.59 3.02 12.23
C CYS A 9 2.74 3.86 10.97
N VAL A 10 3.09 3.17 9.90
CA VAL A 10 3.15 3.77 8.57
C VAL A 10 2.05 3.12 7.75
N LEU A 11 1.16 3.93 7.23
CA LEU A 11 0.11 3.48 6.33
C LEU A 11 0.62 3.59 4.89
N VAL A 12 0.67 2.47 4.21
CA VAL A 12 1.14 2.38 2.83
C VAL A 12 -0.07 2.17 1.94
N PRO A 13 -0.49 3.19 1.17
CA PRO A 13 -1.62 3.03 0.27
C PRO A 13 -1.32 1.99 -0.81
N ALA A 14 -2.31 1.18 -1.13
CA ALA A 14 -2.20 0.24 -2.22
C ALA A 14 -1.95 0.99 -3.53
N PRO A 15 -1.13 0.44 -4.43
CA PRO A 15 -0.75 1.13 -5.65
C PRO A 15 -1.94 1.33 -6.59
N THR A 16 -1.96 2.49 -7.25
CA THR A 16 -3.01 2.87 -8.20
C THR A 16 -2.34 3.32 -9.50
N ARG A 17 -3.01 3.09 -10.63
CA ARG A 17 -2.53 3.59 -11.92
C ARG A 17 -2.61 5.11 -11.96
N PRO A 18 -1.61 5.80 -12.53
CA PRO A 18 -1.66 7.26 -12.68
C PRO A 18 -2.88 7.75 -13.44
N THR A 19 -3.31 7.05 -14.49
CA THR A 19 -4.53 7.41 -15.22
C THR A 19 -5.78 7.30 -14.36
N ALA A 20 -5.86 6.28 -13.51
CA ALA A 20 -6.98 6.12 -12.58
C ALA A 20 -7.02 7.26 -11.55
N ILE A 21 -5.86 7.71 -11.10
CA ILE A 21 -5.76 8.86 -10.19
C ILE A 21 -6.34 10.11 -10.86
N LYS A 22 -5.98 10.38 -12.11
CA LYS A 22 -6.52 11.52 -12.85
C LYS A 22 -8.03 11.41 -13.05
N GLN A 23 -8.53 10.23 -13.41
CA GLN A 23 -9.95 10.01 -13.67
C GLN A 23 -10.80 10.19 -12.42
N ARG A 24 -10.27 9.85 -11.26
CA ARG A 24 -10.97 9.97 -9.98
C ARG A 24 -10.81 11.32 -9.32
N GLY A 25 -10.03 12.22 -9.91
CA GLY A 25 -9.74 13.51 -9.30
C GLY A 25 -8.74 13.44 -8.16
N GLY A 26 -8.00 12.32 -8.02
CA GLY A 26 -6.98 12.14 -7.00
C GLY A 26 -6.86 10.69 -6.54
N ASP A 27 -5.87 10.44 -5.72
CA ASP A 27 -5.64 9.15 -5.08
C ASP A 27 -6.53 9.03 -3.85
N ILE A 28 -7.69 8.42 -4.03
CA ILE A 28 -8.71 8.30 -2.98
C ILE A 28 -8.18 7.55 -1.76
N VAL A 29 -7.39 6.51 -1.96
CA VAL A 29 -6.86 5.71 -0.86
C VAL A 29 -5.91 6.54 0.00
N THR A 30 -5.00 7.27 -0.62
CA THR A 30 -4.07 8.15 0.09
C THR A 30 -4.80 9.26 0.83
N VAL A 31 -5.78 9.90 0.19
CA VAL A 31 -6.57 10.95 0.83
C VAL A 31 -7.35 10.41 2.03
N ALA A 32 -7.99 9.26 1.88
CA ALA A 32 -8.73 8.64 2.97
C ALA A 32 -7.81 8.28 4.15
N ALA A 33 -6.63 7.74 3.85
CA ALA A 33 -5.64 7.41 4.88
C ALA A 33 -5.16 8.67 5.61
N GLN A 34 -4.89 9.74 4.87
CA GLN A 34 -4.47 11.01 5.47
C GLN A 34 -5.54 11.62 6.36
N HIS A 35 -6.81 11.47 5.97
CA HIS A 35 -7.92 11.88 6.83
C HIS A 35 -7.97 11.08 8.13
N ALA A 36 -7.81 9.77 8.01
CA ALA A 36 -7.89 8.88 9.15
C ALA A 36 -6.81 9.18 10.19
N ILE A 37 -5.60 9.52 9.76
CA ILE A 37 -4.49 9.75 10.70
C ILE A 37 -4.53 11.09 11.41
N ARG A 38 -5.45 11.99 11.08
CA ARG A 38 -5.56 13.29 11.77
C ARG A 38 -5.75 13.13 13.27
N GLU A 39 -6.40 12.06 13.69
CA GLU A 39 -6.62 11.75 15.10
C GLU A 39 -5.53 10.86 15.70
N PHE A 40 -4.56 10.44 14.89
CA PHE A 40 -3.49 9.53 15.30
C PHE A 40 -2.13 10.15 14.95
N PRO A 41 -1.59 11.03 15.80
CA PRO A 41 -0.39 11.80 15.47
C PRO A 41 0.87 10.95 15.26
N LEU A 42 0.85 9.67 15.69
CA LEU A 42 1.99 8.76 15.48
C LEU A 42 1.87 7.93 14.21
N ALA A 43 0.83 8.15 13.42
CA ALA A 43 0.66 7.50 12.14
C ALA A 43 1.15 8.41 11.01
N THR A 44 1.76 7.80 10.01
CA THR A 44 2.27 8.50 8.81
C THR A 44 1.75 7.79 7.58
N VAL A 45 1.40 8.54 6.55
CA VAL A 45 1.03 7.97 5.25
C VAL A 45 2.19 8.11 4.30
N LEU A 46 2.63 7.00 3.71
CA LEU A 46 3.78 6.99 2.81
C LEU A 46 3.47 6.13 1.58
N PRO A 47 3.04 6.74 0.47
CA PRO A 47 2.86 6.01 -0.80
C PRO A 47 4.24 5.62 -1.36
N VAL A 48 4.44 4.35 -1.65
CA VAL A 48 5.73 3.84 -2.14
C VAL A 48 5.65 3.14 -3.48
N ALA A 49 4.44 2.92 -3.99
CA ALA A 49 4.25 2.11 -5.19
C ALA A 49 3.15 2.65 -6.09
N THR A 50 3.30 2.42 -7.36
CA THR A 50 2.28 2.66 -8.37
C THR A 50 2.20 1.46 -9.31
N ILE A 51 1.14 1.39 -10.10
CA ILE A 51 1.01 0.41 -11.16
C ILE A 51 1.23 1.14 -12.48
N SER A 52 2.12 0.60 -13.32
CA SER A 52 2.39 1.18 -14.64
C SER A 52 1.11 1.24 -15.48
N ASP A 53 0.93 2.33 -16.22
CA ASP A 53 -0.18 2.45 -17.18
C ASP A 53 -0.11 1.43 -18.31
N ALA A 54 1.05 0.81 -18.52
CA ALA A 54 1.20 -0.27 -19.49
C ALA A 54 0.53 -1.56 -19.03
N ALA A 55 0.12 -1.67 -17.75
CA ALA A 55 -0.54 -2.86 -17.26
C ALA A 55 -1.89 -3.04 -17.96
N PRO A 56 -2.22 -4.28 -18.41
CA PRO A 56 -3.52 -4.55 -18.98
C PRO A 56 -4.62 -4.38 -17.92
N ASP A 57 -5.82 -4.08 -18.40
CA ASP A 57 -6.98 -4.01 -17.52
C ASP A 57 -7.19 -5.37 -16.85
N SER A 58 -7.48 -5.37 -15.56
CA SER A 58 -7.69 -6.60 -14.80
C SER A 58 -9.06 -7.24 -15.03
N VAL A 59 -9.95 -6.57 -15.75
CA VAL A 59 -11.28 -7.11 -16.07
C VAL A 59 -11.13 -8.39 -16.90
N GLY A 60 -11.75 -9.47 -16.44
CA GLY A 60 -11.69 -10.75 -17.13
C GLY A 60 -10.47 -11.61 -16.81
N LEU A 61 -9.51 -11.09 -16.05
CA LEU A 61 -8.35 -11.89 -15.66
C LEU A 61 -8.68 -12.79 -14.45
N GLY A 62 -8.15 -14.00 -14.46
CA GLY A 62 -8.20 -14.89 -13.31
C GLY A 62 -7.26 -14.41 -12.19
N ARG A 63 -7.41 -15.04 -11.01
CA ARG A 63 -6.61 -14.66 -9.84
C ARG A 63 -5.10 -14.74 -10.09
N MET A 64 -4.65 -15.83 -10.71
CA MET A 64 -3.23 -16.04 -10.99
C MET A 64 -2.72 -15.01 -12.01
N GLN A 65 -3.51 -14.72 -13.04
CA GLN A 65 -3.15 -13.75 -14.06
C GLN A 65 -3.05 -12.33 -13.48
N ARG A 66 -3.93 -11.99 -12.53
CA ARG A 66 -3.87 -10.71 -11.82
C ARG A 66 -2.59 -10.58 -11.02
N ARG A 67 -2.19 -11.64 -10.31
CA ARG A 67 -0.93 -11.65 -9.55
C ARG A 67 0.28 -11.49 -10.45
N GLN A 68 0.30 -12.20 -11.57
CA GLN A 68 1.39 -12.10 -12.54
C GLN A 68 1.47 -10.70 -13.15
N SER A 69 0.33 -10.13 -13.51
CA SER A 69 0.25 -8.78 -14.05
C SER A 69 0.76 -7.75 -13.04
N LEU A 70 0.31 -7.84 -11.79
CA LEU A 70 0.76 -6.94 -10.74
C LEU A 70 2.25 -7.04 -10.48
N ALA A 71 2.78 -8.27 -10.42
CA ALA A 71 4.21 -8.48 -10.21
C ALA A 71 5.04 -7.81 -11.32
N ARG A 72 4.55 -7.88 -12.56
CA ARG A 72 5.25 -7.34 -13.72
C ARG A 72 5.18 -5.81 -13.79
N TYR A 73 4.04 -5.22 -13.45
CA TYR A 73 3.77 -3.80 -13.66
C TYR A 73 3.82 -2.94 -12.41
N LEU A 74 4.08 -3.56 -11.26
CA LEU A 74 4.26 -2.83 -10.03
C LEU A 74 5.56 -2.02 -10.09
N ARG A 75 5.48 -0.74 -9.76
CA ARG A 75 6.64 0.16 -9.73
C ARG A 75 6.82 0.72 -8.34
N MET A 76 8.03 0.57 -7.82
CA MET A 76 8.38 1.03 -6.49
C MET A 76 9.19 2.32 -6.58
N ASP A 77 8.86 3.28 -5.72
CA ASP A 77 9.67 4.48 -5.56
C ASP A 77 10.81 4.16 -4.60
N ILE A 78 12.02 4.05 -5.14
CA ILE A 78 13.20 3.62 -4.39
C ILE A 78 13.49 4.53 -3.20
N GLY A 79 13.36 5.85 -3.39
CA GLY A 79 13.60 6.80 -2.32
C GLY A 79 12.60 6.64 -1.17
N ARG A 80 11.33 6.51 -1.48
CA ARG A 80 10.29 6.32 -0.47
C ARG A 80 10.37 4.96 0.21
N VAL A 81 10.72 3.93 -0.54
CA VAL A 81 10.97 2.60 0.05
C VAL A 81 12.10 2.67 1.07
N GLY A 82 13.15 3.43 0.77
CA GLY A 82 14.25 3.64 1.72
C GLY A 82 13.77 4.34 3.00
N VAL A 83 12.90 5.32 2.89
CA VAL A 83 12.30 5.99 4.05
C VAL A 83 11.44 5.01 4.84
N LEU A 84 10.61 4.22 4.15
CA LEU A 84 9.79 3.20 4.80
C LEU A 84 10.62 2.18 5.55
N LYS A 85 11.74 1.78 4.97
CA LYS A 85 12.64 0.82 5.62
C LYS A 85 13.18 1.38 6.93
N LYS A 86 13.54 2.64 6.97
CA LYS A 86 13.98 3.29 8.21
C LYS A 86 12.89 3.31 9.27
N TYR A 87 11.67 3.61 8.89
CA TYR A 87 10.55 3.54 9.83
C TYR A 87 10.39 2.13 10.38
N ALA A 88 10.45 1.12 9.52
CA ALA A 88 10.33 -0.27 9.95
C ALA A 88 11.47 -0.68 10.90
N GLU A 89 12.69 -0.26 10.61
CA GLU A 89 13.85 -0.52 11.47
C GLU A 89 13.70 0.15 12.84
N ASP A 90 13.01 1.28 12.89
CA ASP A 90 12.73 2.00 14.13
C ASP A 90 11.55 1.40 14.91
N GLY A 91 11.01 0.30 14.45
CA GLY A 91 9.93 -0.41 15.14
C GLY A 91 8.53 0.00 14.74
N CYS A 92 8.37 0.81 13.68
CA CYS A 92 7.05 1.18 13.20
C CYS A 92 6.35 -0.01 12.55
N ALA A 93 5.07 -0.17 12.82
CA ALA A 93 4.24 -1.13 12.10
C ALA A 93 4.01 -0.63 10.67
N VAL A 94 4.08 -1.53 9.70
CA VAL A 94 3.80 -1.22 8.29
C VAL A 94 2.46 -1.84 7.93
N ILE A 95 1.50 -1.00 7.56
CA ILE A 95 0.14 -1.42 7.28
C ILE A 95 -0.25 -0.94 5.88
N ILE A 96 -0.63 -1.88 5.03
CA ILE A 96 -1.13 -1.56 3.70
C ILE A 96 -2.61 -1.19 3.79
N VAL A 97 -3.00 -0.11 3.13
CA VAL A 97 -4.39 0.34 3.09
C VAL A 97 -4.89 0.28 1.65
N ASP A 98 -6.03 -0.35 1.45
CA ASP A 98 -6.69 -0.42 0.14
C ASP A 98 -8.13 0.09 0.26
N ASP A 99 -8.72 0.53 -0.85
CA ASP A 99 -10.12 0.97 -0.86
C ASP A 99 -11.08 -0.21 -0.84
N VAL A 100 -10.90 -1.16 -1.72
CA VAL A 100 -11.72 -2.37 -1.80
C VAL A 100 -10.80 -3.58 -1.94
N MET A 101 -10.96 -4.52 -1.03
CA MET A 101 -10.22 -5.77 -1.09
C MET A 101 -11.15 -6.87 -1.57
N THR A 102 -10.90 -7.40 -2.77
CA THR A 102 -11.64 -8.52 -3.33
C THR A 102 -10.88 -9.84 -3.13
N THR A 103 -9.76 -9.99 -3.83
CA THR A 103 -8.92 -11.21 -3.75
C THR A 103 -7.69 -11.01 -2.88
N GLY A 104 -7.37 -9.76 -2.53
CA GLY A 104 -6.13 -9.45 -1.83
C GLY A 104 -4.89 -9.49 -2.72
N ALA A 105 -5.04 -9.61 -4.04
CA ALA A 105 -3.91 -9.74 -4.95
C ALA A 105 -2.97 -8.53 -4.90
N THR A 106 -3.52 -7.32 -4.89
CA THR A 106 -2.72 -6.08 -4.83
C THR A 106 -1.94 -6.00 -3.53
N VAL A 107 -2.61 -6.26 -2.40
CA VAL A 107 -1.99 -6.26 -1.09
C VAL A 107 -0.90 -7.32 -1.01
N SER A 108 -1.17 -8.54 -1.49
CA SER A 108 -0.20 -9.63 -1.47
C SER A 108 1.04 -9.30 -2.29
N GLN A 109 0.89 -8.76 -3.48
CA GLN A 109 2.02 -8.44 -4.34
C GLN A 109 2.84 -7.28 -3.77
N LEU A 110 2.19 -6.27 -3.21
CA LEU A 110 2.90 -5.18 -2.56
C LEU A 110 3.68 -5.70 -1.34
N ALA A 111 3.06 -6.56 -0.53
CA ALA A 111 3.71 -7.15 0.63
C ALA A 111 4.94 -7.98 0.22
N LEU A 112 4.84 -8.76 -0.86
CA LEU A 112 5.97 -9.52 -1.39
C LEU A 112 7.09 -8.60 -1.89
N ALA A 113 6.75 -7.54 -2.60
CA ALA A 113 7.73 -6.58 -3.09
C ALA A 113 8.47 -5.89 -1.93
N LEU A 114 7.75 -5.54 -0.86
CA LEU A 114 8.36 -4.94 0.33
C LEU A 114 9.22 -5.96 1.07
N ALA A 115 8.75 -7.20 1.20
CA ALA A 115 9.52 -8.27 1.84
C ALA A 115 10.84 -8.53 1.12
N SER A 116 10.85 -8.47 -0.21
CA SER A 116 12.07 -8.63 -1.00
C SER A 116 13.08 -7.51 -0.74
N ARG A 117 12.66 -6.41 -0.16
CA ARG A 117 13.51 -5.27 0.21
C ARG A 117 13.78 -5.21 1.72
N GLY A 118 13.45 -6.26 2.44
CA GLY A 118 13.70 -6.36 3.87
C GLY A 118 12.66 -5.67 4.75
N ILE A 119 11.48 -5.38 4.21
CA ILE A 119 10.40 -4.73 4.95
C ILE A 119 9.27 -5.72 5.17
N SER A 120 8.98 -6.02 6.44
CA SER A 120 7.87 -6.89 6.81
C SER A 120 6.59 -6.08 6.99
N VAL A 121 5.54 -6.50 6.31
CA VAL A 121 4.21 -5.88 6.45
C VAL A 121 3.52 -6.50 7.66
N THR A 122 3.05 -5.64 8.58
CA THR A 122 2.38 -6.06 9.80
C THR A 122 0.94 -6.49 9.53
N GLY A 123 0.26 -5.82 8.62
CA GLY A 123 -1.12 -6.13 8.30
C GLY A 123 -1.65 -5.26 7.16
N ALA A 124 -2.92 -5.44 6.87
CA ALA A 124 -3.60 -4.68 5.82
C ALA A 124 -5.00 -4.30 6.27
N LEU A 125 -5.45 -3.15 5.82
CA LEU A 125 -6.79 -2.64 6.07
C LEU A 125 -7.47 -2.33 4.74
N ALA A 126 -8.74 -2.67 4.63
CA ALA A 126 -9.58 -2.28 3.50
C ALA A 126 -10.66 -1.34 4.00
N LEU A 127 -10.94 -0.28 3.24
CA LEU A 127 -12.01 0.65 3.57
C LEU A 127 -13.36 0.03 3.31
N CYS A 128 -13.44 -0.90 2.36
CA CYS A 128 -14.64 -1.62 2.00
C CYS A 128 -14.28 -3.05 1.62
N HIS A 129 -15.12 -4.00 1.96
CA HIS A 129 -14.94 -5.40 1.60
C HIS A 129 -16.03 -5.82 0.61
N ALA A 130 -15.60 -6.31 -0.51
CA ALA A 130 -16.55 -6.79 -1.55
C ALA A 130 -16.58 -8.31 -1.60
#